data_cb73d6c8d6713f59b26334b2125705d5
#
_entry.id   cb73d6c8d6713f59b26334b2125705d5
#
_cell.length_a   1.000
_cell.length_b   1.000
_cell.length_c   1.000
_cell.angle_alpha   90.00
_cell.angle_beta   90.00
_cell.angle_gamma   90.00
#
_symmetry.space_group_name_H-M   'P 1'
#
loop_
_entity.id
_entity.type
_entity.pdbx_description
1 polymer ?
#
loop_
_entity_poly.entity_id
_entity_poly.type
_entity_poly.pdbx_seq_one_letter_code
_entity_poly.pdbx_strand_id
1 'polypeptide(L)'
;MSTAVKRLTVTVAALVLSCGIASAQSNSPKQGGAKPDDYERWDAVREVYFPGRTIEDGSAFLSLDAPYRAQDAALVPVTVKAALPSDAEWSIKTLTLLIDGNPVPLAGKFHLYDETVGIGHRNLSIGTRVRVNEYTLIHAVAETTDGRLFSAERYVKAAGGCSAPAMKNPEQAMARLGKMKLNLPQTVPAGGDVTAQLLVSHPNHSGMQFDQISRTYVPPYFIRSIKVSYAGQPVMDVETDISLSEDPSLHFTFTPKAAGDLKAEVLDSKDQTYTGDWQVTPQPAS
;
A
#
# COMPACT_ATOMS: atom_id res chain seq x y z
N MET A 1 -70.59 -58.12 15.56
CA MET A 1 -70.31 -56.66 15.58
C MET A 1 -68.83 -56.51 15.66
N SER A 2 -68.19 -56.19 14.50
CA SER A 2 -66.74 -56.09 14.36
C SER A 2 -66.39 -54.68 13.99
N THR A 3 -65.67 -54.00 14.88
CA THR A 3 -65.27 -52.60 14.74
C THR A 3 -63.80 -52.59 14.19
N ALA A 4 -63.67 -52.18 12.89
CA ALA A 4 -62.37 -52.04 12.26
C ALA A 4 -61.72 -50.70 12.66
N VAL A 5 -60.53 -50.76 13.25
CA VAL A 5 -59.71 -49.61 13.55
C VAL A 5 -58.80 -49.31 12.33
N LYS A 6 -59.01 -48.18 11.66
CA LYS A 6 -58.14 -47.66 10.60
C LYS A 6 -56.91 -47.01 11.26
N ARG A 7 -55.74 -47.55 10.99
CA ARG A 7 -54.47 -46.91 11.34
C ARG A 7 -54.10 -45.87 10.27
N LEU A 8 -54.00 -44.64 10.69
CA LEU A 8 -53.55 -43.50 9.87
C LEU A 8 -52.00 -43.42 9.93
N THR A 9 -51.36 -43.71 8.85
CA THR A 9 -49.89 -43.59 8.72
C THR A 9 -49.56 -42.14 8.30
N VAL A 10 -48.93 -41.39 9.20
CA VAL A 10 -48.45 -40.05 8.91
C VAL A 10 -47.00 -40.17 8.40
N THR A 11 -46.79 -39.85 7.13
CA THR A 11 -45.50 -39.79 6.49
C THR A 11 -44.92 -38.39 6.71
N VAL A 12 -43.90 -38.28 7.58
CA VAL A 12 -43.15 -37.03 7.78
C VAL A 12 -42.11 -36.91 6.66
N ALA A 13 -42.33 -36.00 5.74
CA ALA A 13 -41.33 -35.63 4.72
C ALA A 13 -40.34 -34.65 5.37
N ALA A 14 -39.11 -35.11 5.58
CA ALA A 14 -38.00 -34.27 6.03
C ALA A 14 -37.50 -33.40 4.84
N LEU A 15 -37.79 -32.09 4.89
CA LEU A 15 -37.26 -31.10 3.97
C LEU A 15 -35.84 -30.79 4.39
N VAL A 16 -34.85 -31.33 3.66
CA VAL A 16 -33.43 -30.97 3.82
C VAL A 16 -33.20 -29.61 3.15
N LEU A 17 -33.14 -28.54 3.94
CA LEU A 17 -32.71 -27.22 3.48
C LEU A 17 -31.20 -27.27 3.27
N SER A 18 -30.74 -27.43 2.03
CA SER A 18 -29.34 -27.23 1.65
C SER A 18 -29.05 -25.72 1.68
N CYS A 19 -28.41 -25.26 2.75
CA CYS A 19 -27.86 -23.90 2.81
C CYS A 19 -26.65 -23.84 1.86
N GLY A 20 -26.88 -23.39 0.63
CA GLY A 20 -25.81 -23.07 -0.31
C GLY A 20 -25.05 -21.86 0.24
N ILE A 21 -23.78 -22.07 0.60
CA ILE A 21 -22.86 -20.97 0.88
C ILE A 21 -22.63 -20.27 -0.46
N ALA A 22 -23.35 -19.18 -0.69
CA ALA A 22 -23.06 -18.28 -1.80
C ALA A 22 -21.73 -17.59 -1.46
N SER A 23 -20.67 -17.95 -2.20
CA SER A 23 -19.42 -17.20 -2.23
C SER A 23 -19.76 -15.79 -2.70
N ALA A 24 -19.69 -14.81 -1.82
CA ALA A 24 -19.83 -13.41 -2.16
C ALA A 24 -18.65 -13.02 -3.06
N GLN A 25 -18.84 -13.07 -4.36
CA GLN A 25 -17.93 -12.46 -5.32
C GLN A 25 -18.02 -10.94 -5.11
N SER A 26 -16.88 -10.30 -4.78
CA SER A 26 -16.80 -8.85 -4.68
C SER A 26 -17.17 -8.24 -6.03
N ASN A 27 -18.31 -7.55 -6.11
CA ASN A 27 -18.77 -6.82 -7.29
C ASN A 27 -18.20 -5.39 -7.28
N SER A 28 -16.89 -5.21 -7.09
CA SER A 28 -16.28 -3.91 -7.40
C SER A 28 -16.48 -3.59 -8.89
N PRO A 29 -16.85 -2.36 -9.25
CA PRO A 29 -17.03 -2.00 -10.64
C PRO A 29 -15.70 -2.16 -11.37
N LYS A 30 -15.62 -3.12 -12.30
CA LYS A 30 -14.42 -3.41 -13.09
C LYS A 30 -13.95 -2.15 -13.80
N GLN A 31 -12.74 -1.70 -13.55
CA GLN A 31 -12.19 -0.54 -14.25
C GLN A 31 -11.99 -0.84 -15.73
N GLY A 32 -12.38 0.12 -16.57
CA GLY A 32 -12.21 -0.01 -18.01
C GLY A 32 -10.75 -0.23 -18.40
N GLY A 33 -10.46 -1.35 -19.06
CA GLY A 33 -9.14 -1.71 -19.54
C GLY A 33 -8.51 -2.95 -18.89
N ALA A 34 -8.93 -3.37 -17.72
CA ALA A 34 -8.52 -4.63 -17.10
C ALA A 34 -9.18 -5.82 -17.83
N LYS A 35 -8.44 -6.91 -17.97
CA LYS A 35 -8.87 -8.15 -18.64
C LYS A 35 -9.18 -9.22 -17.59
N PRO A 36 -9.87 -10.32 -17.95
CA PRO A 36 -10.07 -11.45 -17.03
C PRO A 36 -8.77 -11.95 -16.41
N ASP A 37 -7.70 -12.11 -17.19
CA ASP A 37 -6.39 -12.58 -16.72
C ASP A 37 -5.77 -11.68 -15.64
N ASP A 38 -6.07 -10.37 -15.64
CA ASP A 38 -5.60 -9.44 -14.60
C ASP A 38 -6.25 -9.77 -13.25
N TYR A 39 -7.52 -10.19 -13.26
CA TYR A 39 -8.22 -10.59 -12.03
C TYR A 39 -7.80 -11.99 -11.55
N GLU A 40 -7.50 -12.92 -12.45
CA GLU A 40 -6.90 -14.22 -12.09
C GLU A 40 -5.53 -14.03 -11.41
N ARG A 41 -4.73 -13.08 -11.93
CA ARG A 41 -3.46 -12.71 -11.32
C ARG A 41 -3.67 -12.13 -9.93
N TRP A 42 -4.63 -11.22 -9.75
CA TRP A 42 -4.98 -10.71 -8.44
C TRP A 42 -5.36 -11.82 -7.46
N ASP A 43 -6.16 -12.80 -7.90
CA ASP A 43 -6.53 -13.94 -7.06
C ASP A 43 -5.30 -14.72 -6.56
N ALA A 44 -4.29 -14.89 -7.40
CA ALA A 44 -3.02 -15.52 -7.00
C ALA A 44 -2.21 -14.64 -6.04
N VAL A 45 -2.10 -13.34 -6.31
CA VAL A 45 -1.37 -12.38 -5.46
C VAL A 45 -2.02 -12.28 -4.09
N ARG A 46 -3.35 -12.12 -4.02
CA ARG A 46 -4.04 -11.98 -2.73
C ARG A 46 -3.90 -13.23 -1.86
N GLU A 47 -3.85 -14.43 -2.45
CA GLU A 47 -3.67 -15.66 -1.68
C GLU A 47 -2.28 -15.75 -1.05
N VAL A 48 -1.26 -15.17 -1.70
CA VAL A 48 0.09 -15.07 -1.14
C VAL A 48 0.17 -14.09 0.04
N TYR A 49 -0.46 -12.90 -0.09
CA TYR A 49 -0.34 -11.84 0.90
C TYR A 49 -1.41 -11.87 1.99
N PHE A 50 -2.58 -12.47 1.70
CA PHE A 50 -3.73 -12.53 2.60
C PHE A 50 -4.40 -13.92 2.56
N PRO A 51 -3.66 -15.01 2.85
CA PRO A 51 -4.14 -16.39 2.66
C PRO A 51 -5.43 -16.64 3.45
N GLY A 52 -6.45 -17.14 2.74
CA GLY A 52 -7.74 -17.50 3.32
C GLY A 52 -8.57 -16.34 3.89
N ARG A 53 -8.16 -15.08 3.65
CA ARG A 53 -8.88 -13.89 4.16
C ARG A 53 -9.83 -13.32 3.11
N THR A 54 -10.99 -12.90 3.55
CA THR A 54 -11.93 -12.14 2.72
C THR A 54 -11.48 -10.69 2.64
N ILE A 55 -11.43 -10.14 1.42
CA ILE A 55 -11.17 -8.72 1.15
C ILE A 55 -12.46 -8.11 0.61
N GLU A 56 -12.98 -7.09 1.30
CA GLU A 56 -14.20 -6.38 0.95
C GLU A 56 -13.89 -5.21 0.01
N ASP A 57 -14.92 -4.71 -0.69
CA ASP A 57 -14.82 -3.47 -1.46
C ASP A 57 -14.67 -2.27 -0.54
N GLY A 58 -13.54 -1.56 -0.66
CA GLY A 58 -13.23 -0.37 0.12
C GLY A 58 -13.66 0.94 -0.53
N SER A 59 -14.26 0.92 -1.73
CA SER A 59 -14.52 2.13 -2.54
C SER A 59 -15.35 3.21 -1.87
N ALA A 60 -16.09 2.87 -0.80
CA ALA A 60 -16.86 3.83 -0.01
C ALA A 60 -15.98 4.80 0.80
N PHE A 61 -14.75 4.43 1.16
CA PHE A 61 -13.84 5.25 1.98
C PHE A 61 -12.38 5.20 1.55
N LEU A 62 -11.99 4.22 0.72
CA LEU A 62 -10.63 4.01 0.25
C LEU A 62 -10.55 4.28 -1.24
N SER A 63 -9.57 5.04 -1.67
CA SER A 63 -9.31 5.31 -3.10
C SER A 63 -7.84 5.14 -3.44
N LEU A 64 -7.57 4.74 -4.68
CA LEU A 64 -6.25 4.55 -5.24
C LEU A 64 -6.13 5.36 -6.52
N ASP A 65 -5.27 6.37 -6.51
CA ASP A 65 -4.97 7.21 -7.66
C ASP A 65 -3.66 6.76 -8.33
N ALA A 66 -3.72 6.48 -9.61
CA ALA A 66 -2.57 6.24 -10.48
C ALA A 66 -2.94 6.61 -11.93
N PRO A 67 -2.00 7.01 -12.79
CA PRO A 67 -2.28 7.33 -14.19
C PRO A 67 -2.71 6.07 -14.94
N TYR A 68 -3.81 6.14 -15.71
CA TYR A 68 -4.23 5.03 -16.57
C TYR A 68 -3.14 4.62 -17.56
N ARG A 69 -2.36 5.59 -18.07
CA ARG A 69 -1.17 5.38 -18.90
C ARG A 69 -0.01 6.18 -18.32
N ALA A 70 0.99 5.47 -17.82
CA ALA A 70 2.18 6.12 -17.27
C ALA A 70 3.11 6.61 -18.39
N GLN A 71 3.76 7.75 -18.16
CA GLN A 71 4.80 8.28 -19.05
C GLN A 71 6.11 7.50 -18.90
N ASP A 72 6.42 7.09 -17.67
CA ASP A 72 7.59 6.29 -17.32
C ASP A 72 7.15 5.13 -16.42
N ALA A 73 7.39 3.91 -16.88
CA ALA A 73 7.03 2.70 -16.15
C ALA A 73 7.90 2.45 -14.89
N ALA A 74 9.07 3.07 -14.81
CA ALA A 74 9.93 2.99 -13.62
C ALA A 74 9.58 4.01 -12.53
N LEU A 75 8.73 5.01 -12.84
CA LEU A 75 8.41 6.13 -11.95
C LEU A 75 6.90 6.43 -11.91
N VAL A 76 6.07 5.42 -11.79
CA VAL A 76 4.61 5.58 -11.77
C VAL A 76 4.15 6.17 -10.44
N PRO A 77 3.58 7.37 -10.41
CA PRO A 77 3.06 7.94 -9.17
C PRO A 77 1.80 7.20 -8.73
N VAL A 78 1.72 6.88 -7.45
CA VAL A 78 0.58 6.22 -6.82
C VAL A 78 0.24 6.93 -5.53
N THR A 79 -1.05 7.21 -5.30
CA THR A 79 -1.53 7.80 -4.05
C THR A 79 -2.73 7.02 -3.56
N VAL A 80 -2.68 6.56 -2.32
CA VAL A 80 -3.79 5.96 -1.60
C VAL A 80 -4.35 7.00 -0.65
N LYS A 81 -5.68 7.19 -0.69
CA LYS A 81 -6.39 8.05 0.24
C LYS A 81 -7.50 7.27 0.91
N ALA A 82 -7.69 7.52 2.19
CA ALA A 82 -8.85 7.01 2.91
C ALA A 82 -9.51 8.15 3.69
N ALA A 83 -10.86 8.16 3.67
CA ALA A 83 -11.69 9.05 4.47
C ALA A 83 -12.69 8.18 5.23
N LEU A 84 -12.40 7.91 6.49
CA LEU A 84 -13.22 7.02 7.30
C LEU A 84 -14.57 7.64 7.64
N PRO A 85 -15.67 6.86 7.71
CA PRO A 85 -16.95 7.33 8.17
C PRO A 85 -16.86 7.99 9.56
N SER A 86 -17.67 9.01 9.82
CA SER A 86 -17.62 9.77 11.08
C SER A 86 -17.98 8.93 12.30
N ASP A 87 -18.73 7.87 12.11
CA ASP A 87 -19.19 6.89 13.10
C ASP A 87 -18.34 5.62 13.16
N ALA A 88 -17.24 5.53 12.40
CA ALA A 88 -16.34 4.39 12.45
C ALA A 88 -15.65 4.30 13.82
N GLU A 89 -15.84 3.15 14.49
CA GLU A 89 -15.14 2.79 15.75
C GLU A 89 -13.81 2.07 15.50
N TRP A 90 -13.39 1.99 14.23
CA TRP A 90 -12.15 1.36 13.77
C TRP A 90 -11.31 2.35 12.96
N SER A 91 -10.02 2.09 12.91
CA SER A 91 -9.06 2.83 12.09
C SER A 91 -8.28 1.88 11.17
N ILE A 92 -7.51 2.43 10.25
CA ILE A 92 -6.62 1.64 9.39
C ILE A 92 -5.33 1.36 10.17
N LYS A 93 -5.05 0.09 10.40
CA LYS A 93 -3.84 -0.41 11.07
C LYS A 93 -2.69 -0.61 10.09
N THR A 94 -3.00 -1.16 8.91
CA THR A 94 -2.01 -1.47 7.89
C THR A 94 -2.56 -1.15 6.51
N LEU A 95 -1.73 -0.58 5.65
CA LEU A 95 -2.01 -0.39 4.23
C LEU A 95 -0.97 -1.16 3.42
N THR A 96 -1.40 -2.06 2.55
CA THR A 96 -0.50 -2.82 1.66
C THR A 96 -0.73 -2.40 0.22
N LEU A 97 0.32 -1.98 -0.47
CA LEU A 97 0.31 -1.60 -1.89
C LEU A 97 0.98 -2.68 -2.72
N LEU A 98 0.22 -3.27 -3.64
CA LEU A 98 0.63 -4.38 -4.49
C LEU A 98 0.52 -4.01 -5.97
N ILE A 99 1.51 -4.39 -6.76
CA ILE A 99 1.53 -4.24 -8.22
C ILE A 99 1.46 -5.65 -8.80
N ASP A 100 0.27 -6.09 -9.19
CA ASP A 100 -0.01 -7.49 -9.44
C ASP A 100 0.87 -8.13 -10.54
N GLY A 101 1.22 -7.35 -11.57
CA GLY A 101 2.06 -7.78 -12.69
C GLY A 101 3.56 -7.67 -12.47
N ASN A 102 4.01 -7.30 -11.28
CA ASN A 102 5.43 -7.25 -10.98
C ASN A 102 5.95 -8.61 -10.50
N PRO A 103 7.23 -8.94 -10.78
CA PRO A 103 7.86 -10.17 -10.28
C PRO A 103 7.82 -10.30 -8.76
N VAL A 104 7.93 -9.17 -8.04
CA VAL A 104 7.65 -9.03 -6.62
C VAL A 104 6.56 -7.98 -6.48
N PRO A 105 5.30 -8.37 -6.24
CA PRO A 105 4.17 -7.45 -6.19
C PRO A 105 4.26 -6.36 -5.12
N LEU A 106 4.89 -6.64 -3.96
CA LEU A 106 4.95 -5.69 -2.85
C LEU A 106 5.73 -4.42 -3.22
N ALA A 107 5.04 -3.29 -3.24
CA ALA A 107 5.65 -1.97 -3.34
C ALA A 107 5.84 -1.33 -1.96
N GLY A 108 4.91 -1.57 -1.04
CA GLY A 108 5.02 -1.12 0.33
C GLY A 108 3.92 -1.67 1.23
N LYS A 109 4.29 -2.04 2.47
CA LYS A 109 3.36 -2.37 3.54
C LYS A 109 3.59 -1.38 4.68
N PHE A 110 2.60 -0.53 4.89
CA PHE A 110 2.63 0.60 5.82
C PHE A 110 1.91 0.20 7.10
N HIS A 111 2.65 0.04 8.19
CA HIS A 111 2.10 -0.10 9.53
C HIS A 111 1.90 1.29 10.12
N LEU A 112 0.67 1.62 10.49
CA LEU A 112 0.24 2.95 10.93
C LEU A 112 0.03 2.96 12.43
N TYR A 113 0.62 3.96 13.12
CA TYR A 113 0.51 4.10 14.56
C TYR A 113 -0.36 5.31 14.90
N ASP A 114 -1.38 5.07 15.70
CA ASP A 114 -2.51 5.97 15.90
C ASP A 114 -2.45 6.82 17.19
N GLU A 115 -1.63 6.45 18.17
CA GLU A 115 -1.93 6.82 19.56
C GLU A 115 -1.57 8.26 19.97
N THR A 116 -0.64 8.95 19.31
CA THR A 116 -0.24 10.31 19.74
C THR A 116 0.00 11.32 18.62
N VAL A 117 0.46 10.87 17.49
CA VAL A 117 0.88 11.71 16.35
C VAL A 117 0.35 11.14 15.05
N GLY A 118 -0.72 10.36 15.14
CA GLY A 118 -1.27 9.46 14.14
C GLY A 118 -1.28 10.01 12.73
N ILE A 119 -1.07 9.13 11.78
CA ILE A 119 -1.45 9.41 10.41
C ILE A 119 -2.96 9.60 10.42
N GLY A 120 -3.40 10.86 10.37
CA GLY A 120 -4.78 11.34 10.39
C GLY A 120 -5.83 10.26 10.63
N HIS A 121 -6.27 10.09 11.83
CA HIS A 121 -7.17 9.01 12.29
C HIS A 121 -8.34 8.74 11.37
N ARG A 122 -8.75 9.72 10.57
CA ARG A 122 -9.89 9.64 9.66
C ARG A 122 -9.57 9.98 8.22
N ASN A 123 -8.47 10.70 7.96
CA ASN A 123 -8.06 11.12 6.62
C ASN A 123 -6.61 10.69 6.38
N LEU A 124 -6.44 9.53 5.78
CA LEU A 124 -5.14 9.01 5.39
C LEU A 124 -4.79 9.46 3.96
N SER A 125 -3.56 9.90 3.74
CA SER A 125 -3.00 10.05 2.41
C SER A 125 -1.56 9.55 2.40
N ILE A 126 -1.30 8.49 1.61
CA ILE A 126 0.04 7.95 1.38
C ILE A 126 0.29 7.94 -0.11
N GLY A 127 1.39 8.57 -0.52
CA GLY A 127 1.80 8.62 -1.92
C GLY A 127 3.25 8.21 -2.10
N THR A 128 3.53 7.50 -3.19
CA THR A 128 4.89 7.10 -3.56
C THR A 128 5.01 6.93 -5.07
N ARG A 129 6.17 6.49 -5.56
CA ARG A 129 6.39 6.09 -6.95
C ARG A 129 6.79 4.64 -6.99
N VAL A 130 6.22 3.90 -7.95
CA VAL A 130 6.42 2.46 -8.10
C VAL A 130 6.89 2.12 -9.50
N ARG A 131 7.57 0.98 -9.64
CA ARG A 131 7.87 0.35 -10.92
C ARG A 131 6.68 -0.48 -11.35
N VAL A 132 6.35 -0.45 -12.64
CA VAL A 132 5.29 -1.29 -13.23
C VAL A 132 5.90 -2.07 -14.38
N ASN A 133 5.92 -3.40 -14.28
CA ASN A 133 6.60 -4.27 -15.24
C ASN A 133 5.77 -4.59 -16.47
N GLU A 134 4.45 -4.69 -16.33
CA GLU A 134 3.50 -4.95 -17.40
C GLU A 134 2.15 -4.28 -17.12
N TYR A 135 1.27 -4.21 -18.12
CA TYR A 135 -0.09 -3.69 -17.95
C TYR A 135 -0.81 -4.51 -16.89
N THR A 136 -1.28 -3.87 -15.84
CA THR A 136 -1.74 -4.57 -14.64
C THR A 136 -2.70 -3.76 -13.78
N LEU A 137 -3.37 -4.45 -12.86
CA LEU A 137 -4.00 -3.83 -11.71
C LEU A 137 -2.93 -3.51 -10.64
N ILE A 138 -3.15 -2.41 -9.95
CA ILE A 138 -2.50 -2.06 -8.69
C ILE A 138 -3.59 -2.14 -7.63
N HIS A 139 -3.31 -2.81 -6.50
CA HIS A 139 -4.21 -2.92 -5.38
C HIS A 139 -3.66 -2.22 -4.14
N ALA A 140 -4.52 -1.46 -3.47
CA ALA A 140 -4.31 -0.98 -2.12
C ALA A 140 -5.24 -1.76 -1.18
N VAL A 141 -4.66 -2.51 -0.23
CA VAL A 141 -5.43 -3.29 0.75
C VAL A 141 -5.22 -2.68 2.13
N ALA A 142 -6.31 -2.19 2.72
CA ALA A 142 -6.33 -1.65 4.08
C ALA A 142 -6.79 -2.74 5.06
N GLU A 143 -6.00 -2.99 6.11
CA GLU A 143 -6.40 -3.77 7.26
C GLU A 143 -6.80 -2.82 8.38
N THR A 144 -7.99 -3.04 8.92
CA THR A 144 -8.55 -2.23 10.01
C THR A 144 -8.21 -2.80 11.38
N THR A 145 -8.35 -1.99 12.42
CA THR A 145 -8.09 -2.40 13.82
C THR A 145 -9.03 -3.49 14.32
N ASP A 146 -10.22 -3.62 13.71
CA ASP A 146 -11.16 -4.72 13.97
C ASP A 146 -10.90 -5.97 13.11
N GLY A 147 -9.81 -5.95 12.30
CA GLY A 147 -9.31 -7.10 11.57
C GLY A 147 -9.95 -7.35 10.21
N ARG A 148 -10.79 -6.46 9.68
CA ARG A 148 -11.33 -6.57 8.31
C ARG A 148 -10.31 -6.10 7.28
N LEU A 149 -10.44 -6.60 6.05
CA LEU A 149 -9.65 -6.15 4.91
C LEU A 149 -10.55 -5.49 3.88
N PHE A 150 -10.12 -4.35 3.38
CA PHE A 150 -10.78 -3.60 2.31
C PHE A 150 -9.80 -3.28 1.21
N SER A 151 -10.24 -3.32 -0.05
CA SER A 151 -9.37 -2.98 -1.19
C SER A 151 -9.94 -1.87 -2.06
N ALA A 152 -9.02 -1.14 -2.67
CA ALA A 152 -9.26 -0.30 -3.85
C ALA A 152 -8.26 -0.69 -4.93
N GLU A 153 -8.67 -0.62 -6.19
CA GLU A 153 -7.85 -1.04 -7.33
C GLU A 153 -7.72 0.07 -8.39
N ARG A 154 -6.64 0.00 -9.17
CA ARG A 154 -6.42 0.86 -10.33
C ARG A 154 -5.71 0.13 -11.45
N TYR A 155 -6.27 0.12 -12.66
CA TYR A 155 -5.59 -0.42 -13.83
C TYR A 155 -4.62 0.58 -14.42
N VAL A 156 -3.37 0.15 -14.67
CA VAL A 156 -2.28 0.97 -15.20
C VAL A 156 -1.68 0.34 -16.45
N LYS A 157 -1.53 1.13 -17.51
CA LYS A 157 -0.82 0.77 -18.73
C LYS A 157 0.61 1.32 -18.68
N ALA A 158 1.53 0.49 -18.21
CA ALA A 158 2.97 0.72 -18.21
C ALA A 158 3.68 -0.63 -18.38
N ALA A 159 4.87 -0.66 -18.92
CA ALA A 159 5.62 -1.90 -19.13
C ALA A 159 7.13 -1.66 -19.05
N GLY A 160 7.88 -2.66 -18.54
CA GLY A 160 9.34 -2.66 -18.48
C GLY A 160 9.93 -1.85 -17.33
N GLY A 161 9.14 -1.39 -16.37
CA GLY A 161 9.63 -0.54 -15.29
C GLY A 161 10.66 -1.22 -14.38
N CYS A 162 10.56 -2.54 -14.19
CA CYS A 162 11.53 -3.28 -13.38
C CYS A 162 12.89 -3.48 -14.07
N SER A 163 12.92 -3.52 -15.40
CA SER A 163 14.14 -3.65 -16.21
C SER A 163 14.64 -2.32 -16.77
N ALA A 164 13.95 -1.21 -16.54
CA ALA A 164 14.35 0.10 -17.02
C ALA A 164 15.73 0.48 -16.44
N PRO A 165 16.66 1.03 -17.28
CA PRO A 165 17.95 1.52 -16.79
C PRO A 165 17.78 2.56 -15.67
N ALA A 166 18.76 2.64 -14.78
CA ALA A 166 18.80 3.71 -13.79
C ALA A 166 18.87 5.09 -14.49
N MET A 167 18.11 6.06 -14.03
CA MET A 167 18.07 7.39 -14.63
C MET A 167 19.35 8.21 -14.39
N LYS A 168 20.13 7.84 -13.37
CA LYS A 168 21.33 8.58 -12.96
C LYS A 168 22.59 7.78 -13.24
N ASN A 169 23.68 8.52 -13.50
CA ASN A 169 25.01 7.94 -13.48
C ASN A 169 25.23 7.22 -12.13
N PRO A 170 25.70 5.95 -12.13
CA PRO A 170 25.92 5.16 -10.93
C PRO A 170 26.82 5.87 -9.89
N GLU A 171 27.88 6.56 -10.32
CA GLU A 171 28.78 7.29 -9.40
C GLU A 171 28.03 8.43 -8.67
N GLN A 172 27.21 9.18 -9.39
CA GLN A 172 26.41 10.27 -8.80
C GLN A 172 25.32 9.72 -7.87
N ALA A 173 24.72 8.59 -8.20
CA ALA A 173 23.72 7.93 -7.34
C ALA A 173 24.40 7.48 -6.03
N MET A 174 25.56 6.84 -6.12
CA MET A 174 26.30 6.38 -4.93
C MET A 174 26.85 7.53 -4.07
N ALA A 175 27.28 8.65 -4.67
CA ALA A 175 27.73 9.83 -3.92
C ALA A 175 26.63 10.50 -3.07
N ARG A 176 25.37 10.18 -3.34
CA ARG A 176 24.21 10.71 -2.61
C ARG A 176 23.46 9.65 -1.82
N LEU A 177 23.97 8.43 -1.84
CA LEU A 177 23.34 7.29 -1.17
C LEU A 177 22.99 7.63 0.29
N GLY A 178 21.76 7.36 0.68
CA GLY A 178 21.25 7.59 2.04
C GLY A 178 20.97 9.07 2.39
N LYS A 179 21.28 10.03 1.50
CA LYS A 179 20.90 11.44 1.76
C LYS A 179 19.38 11.57 1.72
N MET A 180 18.85 12.26 2.72
CA MET A 180 17.41 12.47 2.86
C MET A 180 17.08 13.95 2.89
N LYS A 181 15.84 14.26 2.46
CA LYS A 181 15.25 15.59 2.57
C LYS A 181 13.79 15.44 2.98
N LEU A 182 13.38 16.24 3.97
CA LEU A 182 11.98 16.40 4.35
C LEU A 182 11.46 17.73 3.79
N ASN A 183 10.36 17.67 3.06
CA ASN A 183 9.60 18.85 2.65
C ASN A 183 8.31 18.91 3.47
N LEU A 184 8.05 20.06 4.08
CA LEU A 184 6.82 20.38 4.81
C LEU A 184 6.19 21.64 4.19
N PRO A 185 4.88 21.87 4.37
CA PRO A 185 4.27 23.14 4.02
C PRO A 185 4.85 24.27 4.87
N GLN A 186 4.75 25.52 4.38
CA GLN A 186 5.26 26.71 5.12
C GLN A 186 4.61 26.87 6.49
N THR A 187 3.35 26.51 6.61
CA THR A 187 2.60 26.54 7.87
C THR A 187 2.25 25.12 8.27
N VAL A 188 2.64 24.77 9.47
CA VAL A 188 2.35 23.48 10.12
C VAL A 188 1.36 23.76 11.25
N PRO A 189 0.05 23.48 11.11
CA PRO A 189 -0.92 23.78 12.15
C PRO A 189 -0.77 22.79 13.33
N ALA A 190 -0.82 23.31 14.56
CA ALA A 190 -0.83 22.47 15.75
C ALA A 190 -2.14 21.69 15.86
N GLY A 191 -2.07 20.36 15.91
CA GLY A 191 -3.22 19.47 15.97
C GLY A 191 -4.01 19.34 14.66
N GLY A 192 -3.52 19.95 13.57
CA GLY A 192 -4.06 19.76 12.23
C GLY A 192 -3.27 18.79 11.39
N ASP A 193 -3.90 18.22 10.36
CA ASP A 193 -3.26 17.29 9.44
C ASP A 193 -2.26 18.00 8.53
N VAL A 194 -1.05 17.46 8.43
CA VAL A 194 0.05 17.98 7.63
C VAL A 194 0.56 16.91 6.70
N THR A 195 0.66 17.22 5.40
CA THR A 195 1.31 16.34 4.45
C THR A 195 2.80 16.62 4.41
N ALA A 196 3.60 15.63 4.79
CA ALA A 196 5.05 15.61 4.65
C ALA A 196 5.46 14.85 3.39
N GLN A 197 6.61 15.22 2.82
CA GLN A 197 7.28 14.48 1.76
C GLN A 197 8.69 14.14 2.21
N LEU A 198 8.97 12.86 2.44
CA LEU A 198 10.31 12.33 2.68
C LEU A 198 10.91 11.87 1.34
N LEU A 199 12.06 12.42 0.99
CA LEU A 199 12.86 12.03 -0.16
C LEU A 199 14.08 11.27 0.34
N VAL A 200 14.36 10.10 -0.23
CA VAL A 200 15.54 9.28 0.10
C VAL A 200 16.34 9.05 -1.17
N SER A 201 17.61 9.38 -1.17
CA SER A 201 18.50 9.07 -2.30
C SER A 201 18.97 7.62 -2.21
N HIS A 202 18.43 6.77 -3.07
CA HIS A 202 18.78 5.35 -3.14
C HIS A 202 18.51 4.81 -4.55
N PRO A 203 19.41 4.01 -5.14
CA PRO A 203 19.24 3.53 -6.51
C PRO A 203 18.07 2.57 -6.70
N ASN A 204 17.64 1.89 -5.65
CA ASN A 204 16.56 0.89 -5.68
C ASN A 204 16.62 -0.01 -6.91
N HIS A 205 17.79 -0.66 -7.12
CA HIS A 205 17.98 -1.61 -8.21
C HIS A 205 17.11 -2.85 -7.99
N SER A 206 16.36 -3.19 -9.02
CA SER A 206 15.45 -4.35 -8.98
C SER A 206 16.15 -5.71 -9.17
N GLY A 207 17.38 -5.73 -9.66
CA GLY A 207 18.06 -6.95 -10.10
C GLY A 207 17.75 -7.37 -11.55
N MET A 208 16.82 -6.68 -12.21
CA MET A 208 16.39 -6.96 -13.59
C MET A 208 16.96 -5.97 -14.62
N GLN A 209 17.70 -4.97 -14.17
CA GLN A 209 18.32 -3.95 -15.02
C GLN A 209 19.59 -4.52 -15.65
N PHE A 210 19.69 -4.43 -16.97
CA PHE A 210 20.86 -4.90 -17.72
C PHE A 210 21.80 -3.73 -18.00
N ASP A 211 23.04 -3.85 -17.55
CA ASP A 211 24.11 -2.89 -17.87
C ASP A 211 24.77 -3.27 -19.19
N GLN A 212 24.64 -2.40 -20.18
CA GLN A 212 25.17 -2.63 -21.54
C GLN A 212 26.71 -2.55 -21.62
N ILE A 213 27.36 -1.87 -20.67
CA ILE A 213 28.81 -1.71 -20.63
C ILE A 213 29.44 -2.99 -20.06
N SER A 214 29.03 -3.41 -18.88
CA SER A 214 29.51 -4.63 -18.23
C SER A 214 28.92 -5.90 -18.83
N ARG A 215 27.82 -5.80 -19.57
CA ARG A 215 27.01 -6.90 -20.14
C ARG A 215 26.53 -7.88 -19.07
N THR A 216 26.19 -7.36 -17.89
CA THR A 216 25.65 -8.14 -16.76
C THR A 216 24.38 -7.49 -16.22
N TYR A 217 23.60 -8.26 -15.47
CA TYR A 217 22.52 -7.68 -14.69
C TYR A 217 23.07 -6.95 -13.46
N VAL A 218 22.53 -5.77 -13.19
CA VAL A 218 22.83 -5.02 -11.98
C VAL A 218 22.25 -5.78 -10.78
N PRO A 219 23.05 -6.17 -9.77
CA PRO A 219 22.53 -6.87 -8.60
C PRO A 219 21.43 -6.08 -7.90
N PRO A 220 20.41 -6.75 -7.30
CA PRO A 220 19.36 -6.05 -6.55
C PRO A 220 19.98 -5.30 -5.36
N TYR A 221 19.55 -4.05 -5.21
CA TYR A 221 19.99 -3.19 -4.13
C TYR A 221 18.90 -2.17 -3.83
N PHE A 222 18.12 -2.38 -2.79
CA PHE A 222 16.88 -1.67 -2.53
C PHE A 222 16.68 -1.40 -1.03
N ILE A 223 15.81 -0.47 -0.71
CA ILE A 223 15.35 -0.20 0.65
C ILE A 223 14.40 -1.33 1.07
N ARG A 224 14.64 -1.91 2.27
CA ARG A 224 13.79 -2.93 2.88
C ARG A 224 12.78 -2.33 3.85
N SER A 225 13.19 -1.28 4.58
CA SER A 225 12.26 -0.64 5.51
C SER A 225 12.55 0.85 5.69
N ILE A 226 11.49 1.58 6.00
CA ILE A 226 11.52 3.00 6.39
C ILE A 226 10.71 3.13 7.67
N LYS A 227 11.33 3.65 8.73
CA LYS A 227 10.64 3.97 9.98
C LYS A 227 10.55 5.48 10.14
N VAL A 228 9.38 5.97 10.47
CA VAL A 228 9.15 7.39 10.73
C VAL A 228 8.61 7.56 12.14
N SER A 229 9.24 8.44 12.91
CA SER A 229 8.80 8.82 14.26
C SER A 229 8.71 10.33 14.41
N TYR A 230 7.86 10.80 15.31
CA TYR A 230 7.74 12.21 15.66
C TYR A 230 7.69 12.40 17.17
N ALA A 231 8.49 13.33 17.70
CA ALA A 231 8.62 13.58 19.14
C ALA A 231 8.83 12.27 19.95
N GLY A 232 9.61 11.33 19.39
CA GLY A 232 9.92 10.03 20.00
C GLY A 232 8.82 8.97 19.89
N GLN A 233 7.67 9.29 19.26
CA GLN A 233 6.57 8.33 19.05
C GLN A 233 6.58 7.83 17.61
N PRO A 234 6.30 6.53 17.35
CA PRO A 234 6.21 6.00 16.01
C PRO A 234 5.02 6.64 15.25
N VAL A 235 5.25 7.00 14.00
CA VAL A 235 4.24 7.48 13.06
C VAL A 235 3.85 6.37 12.10
N MET A 236 4.85 5.75 11.46
CA MET A 236 4.66 4.59 10.60
C MET A 236 5.96 3.81 10.43
N ASP A 237 5.82 2.51 10.19
CA ASP A 237 6.87 1.63 9.68
C ASP A 237 6.45 1.12 8.31
N VAL A 238 7.37 1.15 7.35
CA VAL A 238 7.11 0.73 5.97
C VAL A 238 8.06 -0.40 5.62
N GLU A 239 7.53 -1.55 5.22
CA GLU A 239 8.27 -2.61 4.57
C GLU A 239 8.19 -2.40 3.06
N THR A 240 9.31 -2.48 2.34
CA THR A 240 9.35 -2.28 0.89
C THR A 240 10.18 -3.34 0.18
N ASP A 241 10.04 -3.44 -1.13
CA ASP A 241 10.77 -4.35 -1.99
C ASP A 241 11.13 -3.66 -3.32
N ILE A 242 11.63 -4.43 -4.30
CA ILE A 242 12.11 -3.96 -5.61
C ILE A 242 11.05 -3.23 -6.46
N SER A 243 9.78 -3.33 -6.13
CA SER A 243 8.70 -2.60 -6.81
C SER A 243 8.63 -1.11 -6.46
N LEU A 244 9.34 -0.67 -5.41
CA LEU A 244 9.54 0.76 -5.13
C LEU A 244 10.54 1.37 -6.13
N SER A 245 10.24 2.58 -6.64
CA SER A 245 11.09 3.26 -7.63
C SER A 245 12.44 3.71 -7.05
N GLU A 246 13.40 4.07 -7.93
CA GLU A 246 14.63 4.73 -7.50
C GLU A 246 14.35 6.10 -6.85
N ASP A 247 15.23 6.57 -5.99
CA ASP A 247 15.10 7.80 -5.20
C ASP A 247 13.67 7.91 -4.61
N PRO A 248 13.29 7.01 -3.70
CA PRO A 248 11.93 6.97 -3.18
C PRO A 248 11.46 8.31 -2.62
N SER A 249 10.24 8.65 -2.98
CA SER A 249 9.52 9.82 -2.49
C SER A 249 8.28 9.33 -1.76
N LEU A 250 8.25 9.48 -0.46
CA LEU A 250 7.14 9.07 0.39
C LEU A 250 6.37 10.29 0.85
N HIS A 251 5.13 10.42 0.43
CA HIS A 251 4.18 11.40 0.94
C HIS A 251 3.32 10.75 2.01
N PHE A 252 3.16 11.40 3.14
CA PHE A 252 2.28 10.92 4.21
C PHE A 252 1.70 12.07 5.00
N THR A 253 0.52 11.85 5.56
CA THR A 253 -0.15 12.82 6.43
C THR A 253 0.10 12.46 7.89
N PHE A 254 0.47 13.43 8.73
CA PHE A 254 0.59 13.27 10.18
C PHE A 254 0.05 14.51 10.91
N THR A 255 -0.22 14.39 12.21
CA THR A 255 -0.88 15.44 13.00
C THR A 255 0.03 15.90 14.14
N PRO A 256 0.92 16.89 13.92
CA PRO A 256 1.82 17.39 14.94
C PRO A 256 1.06 18.24 15.98
N LYS A 257 1.08 17.81 17.25
CA LYS A 257 0.39 18.52 18.37
C LYS A 257 1.28 19.54 19.06
N ALA A 258 2.57 19.30 19.15
CA ALA A 258 3.57 20.15 19.79
C ALA A 258 4.87 20.13 18.99
N ALA A 259 5.81 21.01 19.31
CA ALA A 259 7.15 21.00 18.70
C ALA A 259 7.87 19.68 19.01
N GLY A 260 8.57 19.14 18.00
CA GLY A 260 9.30 17.89 18.12
C GLY A 260 10.13 17.57 16.91
N ASP A 261 10.98 16.56 17.01
CA ASP A 261 11.81 16.09 15.91
C ASP A 261 11.06 15.03 15.12
N LEU A 262 10.94 15.20 13.81
CA LEU A 262 10.56 14.14 12.89
C LEU A 262 11.84 13.42 12.49
N LYS A 263 11.89 12.11 12.75
CA LYS A 263 13.03 11.26 12.42
C LYS A 263 12.64 10.20 11.41
N ALA A 264 13.55 9.92 10.48
CA ALA A 264 13.43 8.80 9.56
C ALA A 264 14.66 7.90 9.69
N GLU A 265 14.42 6.60 9.76
CA GLU A 265 15.43 5.55 9.69
C GLU A 265 15.13 4.66 8.50
N VAL A 266 16.12 4.47 7.64
CA VAL A 266 16.01 3.68 6.41
C VAL A 266 17.03 2.56 6.44
N LEU A 267 16.57 1.32 6.27
CA LEU A 267 17.41 0.13 6.17
C LEU A 267 17.35 -0.44 4.77
N ASP A 268 18.50 -0.70 4.16
CA ASP A 268 18.58 -1.28 2.82
C ASP A 268 18.88 -2.80 2.82
N SER A 269 18.91 -3.38 1.62
CA SER A 269 19.17 -4.81 1.40
C SER A 269 20.64 -5.23 1.61
N LYS A 270 21.53 -4.28 1.89
CA LYS A 270 22.93 -4.51 2.28
C LYS A 270 23.17 -4.24 3.77
N ASP A 271 22.10 -4.16 4.57
CA ASP A 271 22.14 -3.89 6.00
C ASP A 271 22.74 -2.52 6.37
N GLN A 272 22.72 -1.57 5.41
CA GLN A 272 23.12 -0.19 5.70
C GLN A 272 21.92 0.58 6.26
N THR A 273 22.15 1.31 7.35
CA THR A 273 21.13 2.17 7.96
C THR A 273 21.48 3.63 7.71
N TYR A 274 20.48 4.39 7.28
CA TYR A 274 20.56 5.84 7.06
C TYR A 274 19.54 6.53 7.94
N THR A 275 19.91 7.69 8.51
CA THR A 275 19.02 8.46 9.39
C THR A 275 18.89 9.90 8.92
N GLY A 276 17.71 10.47 9.12
CA GLY A 276 17.42 11.88 8.93
C GLY A 276 16.64 12.42 10.12
N ASP A 277 16.90 13.67 10.50
CA ASP A 277 16.29 14.32 11.64
C ASP A 277 15.94 15.77 11.29
N TRP A 278 14.70 16.19 11.56
CA TRP A 278 14.19 17.51 11.22
C TRP A 278 13.32 18.06 12.34
N GLN A 279 13.65 19.22 12.84
CA GLN A 279 12.83 19.91 13.82
C GLN A 279 11.55 20.45 13.17
N VAL A 280 10.41 20.13 13.74
CA VAL A 280 9.07 20.61 13.32
C VAL A 280 8.48 21.45 14.46
N THR A 281 8.11 22.68 14.14
CA THR A 281 7.51 23.61 15.11
C THR A 281 6.12 24.00 14.63
N PRO A 282 5.06 23.32 15.13
CA PRO A 282 3.69 23.68 14.79
C PRO A 282 3.32 25.06 15.28
N GLN A 283 2.49 25.76 14.49
CA GLN A 283 1.95 27.07 14.84
C GLN A 283 0.53 26.91 15.38
N PRO A 284 0.08 27.77 16.31
CA PRO A 284 -1.30 27.78 16.76
C PRO A 284 -2.26 27.86 15.54
N ALA A 285 -3.36 27.14 15.62
CA ALA A 285 -4.43 27.27 14.61
C ALA A 285 -4.95 28.71 14.64
N SER A 286 -4.92 29.38 13.46
CA SER A 286 -5.41 30.76 13.29
C SER A 286 -6.95 30.80 13.28
#